data_c716658809a6ce70a14a5e651e02eac1
#
_entry.id   c716658809a6ce70a14a5e651e02eac1
#
_cell.length_a   1.000
_cell.length_b   1.000
_cell.length_c   1.000
_cell.angle_alpha   90.00
_cell.angle_beta   90.00
_cell.angle_gamma   90.00
#
_symmetry.space_group_name_H-M   'P 1'
#
loop_
_entity.id
_entity.type
_entity.pdbx_description
1 polymer ?
#
loop_
_entity_poly.entity_id
_entity_poly.type
_entity_poly.pdbx_seq_one_letter_code
_entity_poly.pdbx_strand_id
1 'polypeptide(L)'
;MGSYTTQFTAGVVNRNANIRNGAEKLNGNVVYPGERFSCNEHLVPWTEDNGWKPAGTYSEGSVVDSLGGGICQVSSTLYNALLNAEIKVVERYPHSMAVSYVPLSADAALAGDYKDLVFENNTDAPIYVQGVYTEGAITFNIYGHDTRKKGHSVEYVSKTTKTIPIKTATKKDPTLPAGTKKVTPGHVGYVAELYKITYENGKQVSKELVHTSTYAMAPTTTLVGTKNTSSSTKKSPSKDKDKKSE
;
A
#
# COMPACT_ATOMS: atom_id res chain seq x y z
N MET A 1 10.84 19.34 12.71
CA MET A 1 11.12 18.10 13.47
C MET A 1 11.42 16.93 12.57
N GLY A 2 10.51 16.51 11.69
CA GLY A 2 10.70 15.39 10.77
C GLY A 2 10.03 15.61 9.45
N SER A 3 10.56 14.96 8.38
CA SER A 3 10.01 15.01 7.02
C SER A 3 10.27 13.68 6.32
N TYR A 4 9.36 13.29 5.42
CA TYR A 4 9.56 12.15 4.53
C TYR A 4 8.80 12.33 3.23
N THR A 5 9.38 11.83 2.14
CA THR A 5 8.79 11.90 0.80
C THR A 5 8.77 10.51 0.16
N THR A 6 7.65 10.15 -0.46
CA THR A 6 7.58 8.99 -1.36
C THR A 6 7.16 9.42 -2.76
N GLN A 7 7.66 8.68 -3.76
CA GLN A 7 7.36 8.92 -5.16
C GLN A 7 6.32 7.92 -5.67
N PHE A 8 5.56 8.33 -6.69
CA PHE A 8 4.60 7.48 -7.40
C PHE A 8 4.57 7.85 -8.89
N THR A 9 4.02 6.97 -9.71
CA THR A 9 3.89 7.24 -11.14
C THR A 9 2.86 8.34 -11.38
N ALA A 10 3.29 9.43 -12.00
CA ALA A 10 2.41 10.49 -12.45
C ALA A 10 1.42 9.96 -13.52
N GLY A 11 0.24 10.58 -13.62
CA GLY A 11 -0.75 10.26 -14.66
C GLY A 11 -1.63 9.03 -14.39
N VAL A 12 -1.47 8.32 -13.28
CA VAL A 12 -2.42 7.28 -12.84
C VAL A 12 -3.60 7.94 -12.13
N VAL A 13 -4.55 8.43 -12.93
CA VAL A 13 -5.59 9.42 -12.56
C VAL A 13 -6.26 9.14 -11.22
N ASN A 14 -6.94 8.01 -11.08
CA ASN A 14 -7.70 7.71 -9.86
C ASN A 14 -6.80 7.51 -8.64
N ARG A 15 -5.68 6.80 -8.81
CA ARG A 15 -4.73 6.58 -7.72
C ARG A 15 -4.10 7.89 -7.23
N ASN A 16 -3.71 8.75 -8.17
CA ASN A 16 -3.09 10.04 -7.86
C ASN A 16 -4.12 10.99 -7.20
N ALA A 17 -5.39 10.95 -7.64
CA ALA A 17 -6.49 11.66 -6.98
C ALA A 17 -6.70 11.20 -5.54
N ASN A 18 -6.64 9.88 -5.27
CA ASN A 18 -6.73 9.33 -3.92
C ASN A 18 -5.55 9.76 -3.03
N ILE A 19 -4.32 9.75 -3.55
CA ILE A 19 -3.14 10.20 -2.81
C ILE A 19 -3.28 11.69 -2.45
N ARG A 20 -3.72 12.52 -3.40
CA ARG A 20 -4.00 13.94 -3.16
C ARG A 20 -5.06 14.11 -2.10
N ASN A 21 -6.23 13.48 -2.24
CA ASN A 21 -7.34 13.54 -1.30
C ASN A 21 -6.90 13.15 0.13
N GLY A 22 -6.15 12.06 0.27
CA GLY A 22 -5.62 11.62 1.56
C GLY A 22 -4.62 12.61 2.15
N ALA A 23 -3.72 13.18 1.31
CA ALA A 23 -2.80 14.20 1.75
C ALA A 23 -3.52 15.45 2.27
N GLU A 24 -4.53 15.93 1.53
CA GLU A 24 -5.35 17.11 1.89
C GLU A 24 -6.13 16.90 3.19
N LYS A 25 -6.70 15.71 3.41
CA LYS A 25 -7.46 15.38 4.63
C LYS A 25 -6.56 15.30 5.88
N LEU A 26 -5.32 14.83 5.73
CA LEU A 26 -4.37 14.76 6.84
C LEU A 26 -3.56 16.06 7.01
N ASN A 27 -3.58 16.95 6.02
CA ASN A 27 -2.91 18.24 6.08
C ASN A 27 -3.63 19.23 7.01
N GLY A 28 -2.87 20.04 7.71
CA GLY A 28 -3.42 21.15 8.52
C GLY A 28 -3.82 20.77 9.93
N ASN A 29 -3.67 19.49 10.31
CA ASN A 29 -4.03 19.03 11.64
C ASN A 29 -3.00 19.45 12.68
N VAL A 30 -3.50 19.96 13.82
CA VAL A 30 -2.72 20.27 15.02
C VAL A 30 -3.04 19.24 16.09
N VAL A 31 -2.01 18.61 16.64
CA VAL A 31 -2.16 17.59 17.70
C VAL A 31 -1.49 18.11 18.97
N TYR A 32 -2.27 18.27 20.05
CA TYR A 32 -1.78 18.82 21.31
C TYR A 32 -1.00 17.77 22.13
N PRO A 33 -0.16 18.21 23.10
CA PRO A 33 0.58 17.29 23.97
C PRO A 33 -0.32 16.23 24.62
N GLY A 34 0.06 14.96 24.51
CA GLY A 34 -0.69 13.81 25.02
C GLY A 34 -1.91 13.39 24.16
N GLU A 35 -2.27 14.16 23.14
CA GLU A 35 -3.37 13.83 22.25
C GLU A 35 -2.97 12.72 21.26
N ARG A 36 -3.95 11.86 20.93
CA ARG A 36 -3.82 10.82 19.90
C ARG A 36 -4.50 11.25 18.63
N PHE A 37 -3.90 10.89 17.51
CA PHE A 37 -4.41 11.14 16.16
C PHE A 37 -4.55 9.82 15.42
N SER A 38 -5.74 9.53 14.92
CA SER A 38 -6.08 8.39 14.07
C SER A 38 -6.17 8.83 12.62
N CYS A 39 -5.42 8.18 11.73
CA CYS A 39 -5.54 8.45 10.29
C CYS A 39 -6.93 8.07 9.77
N ASN A 40 -7.49 6.93 10.20
CA ASN A 40 -8.80 6.50 9.74
C ASN A 40 -9.89 7.49 10.08
N GLU A 41 -9.92 8.07 11.29
CA GLU A 41 -10.94 9.06 11.69
C GLU A 41 -11.00 10.26 10.75
N HIS A 42 -9.89 10.64 10.13
CA HIS A 42 -9.79 11.75 9.19
C HIS A 42 -10.09 11.36 7.73
N LEU A 43 -9.95 10.07 7.40
CA LEU A 43 -10.04 9.58 6.03
C LEU A 43 -11.41 8.98 5.69
N VAL A 44 -12.15 8.43 6.69
CA VAL A 44 -13.48 7.86 6.49
C VAL A 44 -14.53 8.94 6.24
N PRO A 45 -15.67 8.60 5.63
CA PRO A 45 -16.01 7.31 5.04
C PRO A 45 -15.33 7.07 3.69
N TRP A 46 -15.10 5.80 3.38
CA TRP A 46 -14.52 5.36 2.09
C TRP A 46 -15.61 5.34 0.99
N THR A 47 -16.02 6.53 0.54
CA THR A 47 -17.08 6.71 -0.46
C THR A 47 -16.65 7.65 -1.58
N GLU A 48 -17.30 7.57 -2.74
CA GLU A 48 -17.04 8.49 -3.85
C GLU A 48 -17.39 9.93 -3.50
N ASP A 49 -18.45 10.14 -2.71
CA ASP A 49 -18.86 11.48 -2.22
C ASP A 49 -17.78 12.11 -1.32
N ASN A 50 -17.00 11.29 -0.62
CA ASN A 50 -15.86 11.75 0.18
C ASN A 50 -14.55 11.89 -0.67
N GLY A 51 -14.68 11.86 -1.99
CA GLY A 51 -13.60 12.09 -2.94
C GLY A 51 -12.75 10.86 -3.29
N TRP A 52 -13.11 9.66 -2.78
CA TRP A 52 -12.38 8.44 -3.08
C TRP A 52 -12.75 7.89 -4.45
N LYS A 53 -11.77 7.35 -5.18
CA LYS A 53 -11.92 6.75 -6.52
C LYS A 53 -11.50 5.29 -6.50
N PRO A 54 -12.13 4.43 -7.35
CA PRO A 54 -11.65 3.07 -7.57
C PRO A 54 -10.22 3.09 -8.15
N ALA A 55 -9.31 2.37 -7.52
CA ALA A 55 -7.93 2.19 -7.99
C ALA A 55 -7.33 0.92 -7.41
N GLY A 56 -6.24 0.43 -8.02
CA GLY A 56 -5.62 -0.83 -7.64
C GLY A 56 -5.14 -0.84 -6.18
N THR A 57 -5.56 -1.88 -5.46
CA THR A 57 -5.15 -2.22 -4.09
C THR A 57 -4.71 -3.68 -4.02
N TYR A 58 -3.86 -4.00 -3.05
CA TYR A 58 -3.48 -5.38 -2.79
C TYR A 58 -4.56 -6.08 -1.96
N SER A 59 -5.15 -7.14 -2.50
CA SER A 59 -6.10 -8.01 -1.78
C SER A 59 -5.81 -9.47 -2.10
N GLU A 60 -5.68 -10.30 -1.08
CA GLU A 60 -5.49 -11.77 -1.17
C GLU A 60 -4.43 -12.22 -2.20
N GLY A 61 -3.32 -11.49 -2.30
CA GLY A 61 -2.22 -11.83 -3.22
C GLY A 61 -2.44 -11.38 -4.67
N SER A 62 -3.44 -10.56 -4.94
CA SER A 62 -3.72 -9.97 -6.25
C SER A 62 -3.97 -8.46 -6.15
N VAL A 63 -3.93 -7.79 -7.29
CA VAL A 63 -4.34 -6.38 -7.40
C VAL A 63 -5.81 -6.35 -7.81
N VAL A 64 -6.64 -5.69 -7.01
CA VAL A 64 -8.06 -5.46 -7.29
C VAL A 64 -8.36 -3.98 -7.19
N ASP A 65 -9.33 -3.50 -7.95
CA ASP A 65 -9.79 -2.13 -7.82
C ASP A 65 -10.73 -1.99 -6.62
N SER A 66 -10.39 -1.06 -5.72
CA SER A 66 -11.26 -0.67 -4.61
C SER A 66 -11.16 0.84 -4.35
N LEU A 67 -12.14 1.40 -3.66
CA LEU A 67 -12.12 2.81 -3.27
C LEU A 67 -10.89 3.09 -2.39
N GLY A 68 -10.21 4.21 -2.63
CA GLY A 68 -9.05 4.62 -1.86
C GLY A 68 -7.73 3.94 -2.25
N GLY A 69 -7.65 3.22 -3.39
CA GLY A 69 -6.38 2.67 -3.86
C GLY A 69 -5.28 3.74 -3.93
N GLY A 70 -4.17 3.53 -3.21
CA GLY A 70 -3.07 4.50 -3.04
C GLY A 70 -2.97 5.10 -1.64
N ILE A 71 -4.00 5.01 -0.80
CA ILE A 71 -4.03 5.66 0.52
C ILE A 71 -2.95 5.13 1.49
N CYS A 72 -2.61 3.85 1.41
CA CYS A 72 -1.53 3.28 2.22
C CYS A 72 -0.15 3.89 1.91
N GLN A 73 0.03 4.51 0.75
CA GLN A 73 1.25 5.28 0.49
C GLN A 73 1.22 6.60 1.27
N VAL A 74 0.05 7.21 1.44
CA VAL A 74 -0.13 8.42 2.25
C VAL A 74 0.22 8.13 3.71
N SER A 75 -0.38 7.09 4.30
CA SER A 75 -0.09 6.70 5.69
C SER A 75 1.35 6.25 5.90
N SER A 76 1.94 5.52 4.95
CA SER A 76 3.36 5.12 5.06
C SER A 76 4.31 6.30 4.97
N THR A 77 3.98 7.32 4.17
CA THR A 77 4.79 8.55 4.09
C THR A 77 4.69 9.33 5.39
N LEU A 78 3.47 9.49 5.94
CA LEU A 78 3.26 10.12 7.25
C LEU A 78 3.99 9.34 8.36
N TYR A 79 3.87 8.02 8.37
CA TYR A 79 4.55 7.16 9.36
C TYR A 79 6.06 7.43 9.40
N ASN A 80 6.74 7.50 8.25
CA ASN A 80 8.17 7.78 8.22
C ASN A 80 8.51 9.22 8.63
N ALA A 81 7.64 10.19 8.34
CA ALA A 81 7.80 11.57 8.84
C ALA A 81 7.68 11.64 10.36
N LEU A 82 6.74 10.88 10.96
CA LEU A 82 6.57 10.75 12.41
C LEU A 82 7.80 10.09 13.06
N LEU A 83 8.31 9.01 12.45
CA LEU A 83 9.54 8.36 12.91
C LEU A 83 10.71 9.35 12.92
N ASN A 84 10.94 10.10 11.84
CA ASN A 84 12.00 11.10 11.74
C ASN A 84 11.82 12.26 12.73
N ALA A 85 10.58 12.54 13.13
CA ALA A 85 10.24 13.51 14.16
C ALA A 85 10.32 12.93 15.58
N GLU A 86 10.55 11.61 15.72
CA GLU A 86 10.54 10.86 16.98
C GLU A 86 9.20 10.96 17.73
N ILE A 87 8.10 11.11 16.99
CA ILE A 87 6.74 11.08 17.53
C ILE A 87 6.34 9.64 17.84
N LYS A 88 5.68 9.45 18.97
CA LYS A 88 5.26 8.13 19.47
C LYS A 88 4.17 7.54 18.58
N VAL A 89 4.49 6.49 17.85
CA VAL A 89 3.52 5.69 17.11
C VAL A 89 2.87 4.67 18.05
N VAL A 90 1.55 4.72 18.16
CA VAL A 90 0.74 3.88 19.08
C VAL A 90 0.25 2.64 18.36
N GLU A 91 -0.18 2.80 17.10
CA GLU A 91 -0.71 1.71 16.29
C GLU A 91 -0.17 1.82 14.87
N ARG A 92 0.26 0.68 14.33
CA ARG A 92 0.74 0.55 12.95
C ARG A 92 0.69 -0.92 12.52
N TYR A 93 0.25 -1.17 11.30
CA TYR A 93 0.22 -2.49 10.69
C TYR A 93 1.07 -2.56 9.42
N PRO A 94 1.78 -3.68 9.18
CA PRO A 94 2.41 -3.92 7.89
C PRO A 94 1.37 -4.29 6.84
N HIS A 95 1.72 -4.09 5.56
CA HIS A 95 0.97 -4.70 4.46
C HIS A 95 1.09 -6.23 4.50
N SER A 96 0.14 -6.91 3.90
CA SER A 96 0.19 -8.37 3.72
C SER A 96 1.29 -8.79 2.74
N MET A 97 1.63 -7.95 1.76
CA MET A 97 2.70 -8.13 0.78
C MET A 97 3.60 -6.88 0.75
N ALA A 98 4.87 -7.06 0.36
CA ALA A 98 5.83 -5.96 0.28
C ALA A 98 5.39 -4.89 -0.73
N VAL A 99 5.47 -3.63 -0.30
CA VAL A 99 5.28 -2.45 -1.15
C VAL A 99 6.62 -1.91 -1.61
N SER A 100 6.65 -1.14 -2.70
CA SER A 100 7.90 -0.67 -3.33
C SER A 100 8.25 0.78 -3.02
N TYR A 101 7.35 1.56 -2.43
CA TYR A 101 7.54 3.00 -2.22
C TYR A 101 8.22 3.36 -0.90
N VAL A 102 8.40 2.40 0.01
CA VAL A 102 9.19 2.52 1.24
C VAL A 102 10.02 1.25 1.47
N PRO A 103 11.10 1.29 2.26
CA PRO A 103 11.82 0.10 2.67
C PRO A 103 10.92 -0.90 3.42
N LEU A 104 11.27 -2.18 3.38
CA LEU A 104 10.56 -3.22 4.15
C LEU A 104 10.50 -2.83 5.63
N SER A 105 9.38 -3.10 6.28
CA SER A 105 9.13 -2.76 7.69
C SER A 105 9.00 -1.26 7.99
N ALA A 106 9.09 -0.39 6.98
CA ALA A 106 8.86 1.05 7.09
C ALA A 106 7.50 1.49 6.49
N ASP A 107 6.62 0.56 6.19
CA ASP A 107 5.26 0.79 5.69
C ASP A 107 4.23 0.88 6.82
N ALA A 108 3.10 1.51 6.56
CA ALA A 108 1.93 1.54 7.42
C ALA A 108 0.67 1.32 6.59
N ALA A 109 0.03 0.17 6.75
CA ALA A 109 -1.17 -0.21 6.02
C ALA A 109 -2.43 0.30 6.73
N LEU A 110 -3.37 0.82 5.94
CA LEU A 110 -4.74 1.11 6.37
C LEU A 110 -5.69 0.10 5.73
N ALA A 111 -6.67 -0.39 6.47
CA ALA A 111 -7.70 -1.27 5.93
C ALA A 111 -8.96 -1.26 6.81
N GLY A 112 -10.04 -0.75 6.25
CA GLY A 112 -11.33 -0.66 6.94
C GLY A 112 -11.22 -0.01 8.31
N ASP A 113 -11.81 -0.65 9.31
CA ASP A 113 -11.78 -0.27 10.72
C ASP A 113 -10.78 -1.10 11.57
N TYR A 114 -10.03 -2.02 10.95
CA TYR A 114 -9.16 -2.97 11.64
C TYR A 114 -7.65 -2.73 11.45
N LYS A 115 -7.24 -1.81 10.59
CA LYS A 115 -5.84 -1.36 10.46
C LYS A 115 -5.80 0.15 10.37
N ASP A 116 -5.13 0.75 11.32
CA ASP A 116 -4.93 2.19 11.37
C ASP A 116 -3.46 2.56 11.58
N LEU A 117 -3.15 3.81 11.37
CA LEU A 117 -1.96 4.48 11.84
C LEU A 117 -2.38 5.49 12.90
N VAL A 118 -2.07 5.17 14.15
CA VAL A 118 -2.35 6.04 15.30
C VAL A 118 -1.03 6.50 15.92
N PHE A 119 -0.90 7.79 16.15
CA PHE A 119 0.23 8.36 16.87
C PHE A 119 -0.22 9.26 18.02
N GLU A 120 0.65 9.50 18.96
CA GLU A 120 0.46 10.35 20.14
C GLU A 120 1.52 11.44 20.15
N ASN A 121 1.12 12.68 20.29
CA ASN A 121 2.07 13.75 20.50
C ASN A 121 2.70 13.60 21.89
N ASN A 122 3.90 13.04 21.94
CA ASN A 122 4.70 12.82 23.15
C ASN A 122 5.64 14.00 23.48
N THR A 123 5.44 15.15 22.82
CA THR A 123 6.23 16.38 23.07
C THR A 123 5.51 17.31 24.06
N ASP A 124 6.17 18.38 24.46
CA ASP A 124 5.64 19.39 25.40
C ASP A 124 4.87 20.53 24.72
N ALA A 125 4.80 20.54 23.39
CA ALA A 125 4.15 21.57 22.58
C ALA A 125 3.28 20.97 21.48
N PRO A 126 2.31 21.71 20.93
CA PRO A 126 1.53 21.25 19.77
C PRO A 126 2.43 20.94 18.58
N ILE A 127 2.08 19.88 17.85
CA ILE A 127 2.68 19.57 16.56
C ILE A 127 1.69 19.85 15.43
N TYR A 128 2.20 20.26 14.27
CA TYR A 128 1.43 20.51 13.08
C TYR A 128 1.83 19.51 11.98
N VAL A 129 0.84 18.83 11.41
CA VAL A 129 1.02 17.87 10.31
C VAL A 129 0.78 18.59 8.98
N GLN A 130 1.79 18.69 8.14
CA GLN A 130 1.68 19.23 6.80
C GLN A 130 1.80 18.12 5.77
N GLY A 131 0.76 17.92 4.95
CA GLY A 131 0.77 17.05 3.77
C GLY A 131 0.94 17.89 2.49
N VAL A 132 1.93 17.58 1.69
CA VAL A 132 2.22 18.27 0.42
C VAL A 132 2.15 17.26 -0.72
N TYR A 133 1.18 17.43 -1.62
CA TYR A 133 1.09 16.68 -2.86
C TYR A 133 1.74 17.48 -4.00
N THR A 134 2.55 16.80 -4.79
CA THR A 134 3.04 17.29 -6.09
C THR A 134 2.82 16.21 -7.15
N GLU A 135 2.92 16.54 -8.43
CA GLU A 135 2.81 15.53 -9.49
C GLU A 135 3.97 14.53 -9.38
N GLY A 136 3.63 13.30 -8.98
CA GLY A 136 4.59 12.19 -8.81
C GLY A 136 5.21 12.05 -7.41
N ALA A 137 4.88 12.90 -6.43
CA ALA A 137 5.39 12.76 -5.07
C ALA A 137 4.40 13.24 -4.01
N ILE A 138 4.50 12.64 -2.81
CA ILE A 138 3.83 13.10 -1.59
C ILE A 138 4.88 13.25 -0.49
N THR A 139 4.79 14.35 0.26
CA THR A 139 5.66 14.67 1.39
C THR A 139 4.81 14.95 2.61
N PHE A 140 5.22 14.42 3.76
CA PHE A 140 4.74 14.89 5.06
C PHE A 140 5.87 15.56 5.83
N ASN A 141 5.54 16.71 6.43
CA ASN A 141 6.41 17.44 7.34
C ASN A 141 5.72 17.54 8.71
N ILE A 142 6.46 17.26 9.77
CA ILE A 142 6.02 17.43 11.15
C ILE A 142 6.74 18.65 11.72
N TYR A 143 5.96 19.67 12.03
CA TYR A 143 6.44 20.90 12.68
C TYR A 143 6.04 20.91 14.14
N GLY A 144 6.85 21.51 14.97
CA GLY A 144 6.62 21.64 16.41
C GLY A 144 7.86 22.22 17.08
N HIS A 145 7.84 22.29 18.42
CA HIS A 145 8.97 22.70 19.21
C HIS A 145 9.97 21.54 19.31
N ASP A 146 11.11 21.66 18.62
CA ASP A 146 12.14 20.62 18.64
C ASP A 146 13.07 20.79 19.86
N THR A 147 12.86 19.98 20.88
CA THR A 147 13.63 19.98 22.11
C THR A 147 14.86 19.07 22.07
N ARG A 148 15.12 18.41 20.93
CA ARG A 148 16.28 17.52 20.77
C ARG A 148 17.57 18.33 20.88
N LYS A 149 18.57 17.72 21.50
CA LYS A 149 19.88 18.36 21.71
C LYS A 149 20.57 18.62 20.37
N LYS A 150 21.36 19.70 20.29
CA LYS A 150 22.20 19.94 19.12
C LYS A 150 23.14 18.75 18.90
N GLY A 151 23.18 18.24 17.66
CA GLY A 151 23.98 17.06 17.30
C GLY A 151 23.25 15.73 17.48
N HIS A 152 22.01 15.73 17.99
CA HIS A 152 21.13 14.55 18.00
C HIS A 152 20.56 14.32 16.60
N SER A 153 20.58 13.06 16.14
CA SER A 153 19.90 12.62 14.94
C SER A 153 19.52 11.16 15.03
N VAL A 154 18.50 10.78 14.27
CA VAL A 154 18.04 9.38 14.18
C VAL A 154 18.03 8.92 12.71
N GLU A 155 18.28 7.64 12.53
CA GLU A 155 18.17 6.94 11.24
C GLU A 155 17.34 5.67 11.43
N TYR A 156 16.43 5.40 10.48
CA TYR A 156 15.65 4.17 10.49
C TYR A 156 16.14 3.24 9.38
N VAL A 157 16.65 2.08 9.78
CA VAL A 157 17.29 1.11 8.89
C VAL A 157 16.49 -0.19 8.83
N SER A 158 16.05 -0.53 7.63
CA SER A 158 15.40 -1.83 7.35
C SER A 158 16.45 -2.91 7.14
N LYS A 159 16.26 -4.07 7.76
CA LYS A 159 17.09 -5.27 7.58
C LYS A 159 16.21 -6.46 7.22
N THR A 160 16.36 -6.99 6.00
CA THR A 160 15.73 -8.26 5.63
C THR A 160 16.41 -9.41 6.35
N THR A 161 15.62 -10.15 7.14
CA THR A 161 16.11 -11.32 7.90
C THR A 161 15.78 -12.64 7.21
N LYS A 162 14.72 -12.66 6.38
CA LYS A 162 14.32 -13.84 5.62
C LYS A 162 13.70 -13.44 4.29
N THR A 163 14.07 -14.17 3.23
CA THR A 163 13.43 -14.11 1.91
C THR A 163 12.68 -15.42 1.67
N ILE A 164 11.40 -15.33 1.27
CA ILE A 164 10.54 -16.47 0.97
C ILE A 164 10.36 -16.52 -0.56
N PRO A 165 10.98 -17.50 -1.25
CA PRO A 165 10.97 -17.53 -2.70
C PRO A 165 9.57 -17.77 -3.27
N ILE A 166 9.33 -17.27 -4.49
CA ILE A 166 8.10 -17.47 -5.23
C ILE A 166 7.92 -18.97 -5.53
N LYS A 167 6.72 -19.49 -5.27
CA LYS A 167 6.30 -20.83 -5.70
C LYS A 167 5.48 -20.73 -6.99
N THR A 168 5.35 -21.84 -7.71
CA THR A 168 4.46 -21.96 -8.87
C THR A 168 3.20 -22.73 -8.47
N ALA A 169 2.06 -22.32 -9.02
CA ALA A 169 0.79 -23.00 -8.88
C ALA A 169 0.07 -23.07 -10.22
N THR A 170 -0.66 -24.18 -10.47
CA THR A 170 -1.52 -24.31 -11.64
C THR A 170 -2.93 -24.57 -11.16
N LYS A 171 -3.90 -23.80 -11.68
CA LYS A 171 -5.32 -23.92 -11.37
C LYS A 171 -6.12 -24.10 -12.66
N LYS A 172 -7.16 -24.92 -12.64
CA LYS A 172 -8.13 -25.02 -13.74
C LYS A 172 -9.11 -23.87 -13.66
N ASP A 173 -9.43 -23.28 -14.83
CA ASP A 173 -10.41 -22.20 -14.95
C ASP A 173 -11.50 -22.59 -15.96
N PRO A 174 -12.74 -22.85 -15.50
CA PRO A 174 -13.85 -23.24 -16.37
C PRO A 174 -14.42 -22.05 -17.16
N THR A 175 -13.97 -20.82 -16.92
CA THR A 175 -14.41 -19.64 -17.67
C THR A 175 -13.56 -19.39 -18.92
N LEU A 176 -12.32 -19.89 -18.92
CA LEU A 176 -11.40 -19.76 -20.04
C LEU A 176 -11.59 -20.92 -21.04
N PRO A 177 -11.47 -20.64 -22.36
CA PRO A 177 -11.51 -21.69 -23.40
C PRO A 177 -10.48 -22.80 -23.13
N ALA A 178 -10.85 -24.05 -23.41
CA ALA A 178 -9.95 -25.20 -23.21
C ALA A 178 -8.63 -25.00 -23.98
N GLY A 179 -7.51 -25.30 -23.31
CA GLY A 179 -6.15 -25.15 -23.83
C GLY A 179 -5.56 -23.74 -23.71
N THR A 180 -6.33 -22.71 -23.32
CA THR A 180 -5.76 -21.38 -23.04
C THR A 180 -5.03 -21.35 -21.69
N LYS A 181 -4.01 -20.49 -21.59
CA LYS A 181 -3.28 -20.26 -20.34
C LYS A 181 -3.23 -18.77 -20.02
N LYS A 182 -3.51 -18.41 -18.76
CA LYS A 182 -3.32 -17.05 -18.23
C LYS A 182 -2.36 -17.15 -17.06
N VAL A 183 -1.24 -16.41 -17.11
CA VAL A 183 -0.23 -16.41 -16.05
C VAL A 183 -0.35 -15.11 -15.27
N THR A 184 -0.48 -15.23 -13.94
CA THR A 184 -0.37 -14.12 -13.00
C THR A 184 0.98 -14.25 -12.29
N PRO A 185 1.89 -13.26 -12.40
CA PRO A 185 3.16 -13.27 -11.71
C PRO A 185 2.99 -13.33 -10.20
N GLY A 186 3.87 -14.07 -9.52
CA GLY A 186 3.94 -14.10 -8.06
C GLY A 186 4.81 -13.00 -7.48
N HIS A 187 4.83 -12.92 -6.16
CA HIS A 187 5.67 -11.99 -5.40
C HIS A 187 6.48 -12.72 -4.35
N VAL A 188 7.72 -12.28 -4.14
CA VAL A 188 8.58 -12.78 -3.07
C VAL A 188 8.02 -12.33 -1.73
N GLY A 189 8.02 -13.21 -0.74
CA GLY A 189 7.72 -12.88 0.64
C GLY A 189 8.98 -12.53 1.42
N TYR A 190 8.82 -11.78 2.50
CA TYR A 190 9.93 -11.32 3.33
C TYR A 190 9.60 -11.35 4.81
N VAL A 191 10.64 -11.48 5.64
CA VAL A 191 10.63 -11.04 7.03
C VAL A 191 11.69 -9.95 7.15
N ALA A 192 11.32 -8.81 7.69
CA ALA A 192 12.22 -7.68 7.85
C ALA A 192 12.05 -7.01 9.21
N GLU A 193 13.13 -6.48 9.72
CA GLU A 193 13.23 -5.74 10.97
C GLU A 193 13.51 -4.26 10.66
N LEU A 194 12.85 -3.35 11.38
CA LEU A 194 13.15 -1.94 11.35
C LEU A 194 13.92 -1.57 12.64
N TYR A 195 15.08 -0.96 12.47
CA TYR A 195 15.92 -0.49 13.56
C TYR A 195 15.93 1.03 13.60
N LYS A 196 15.81 1.62 14.79
CA LYS A 196 16.15 3.01 15.08
C LYS A 196 17.61 3.05 15.50
N ILE A 197 18.42 3.86 14.83
CA ILE A 197 19.80 4.14 15.19
C ILE A 197 19.86 5.60 15.64
N THR A 198 20.37 5.84 16.85
CA THR A 198 20.49 7.18 17.40
C THR A 198 21.96 7.61 17.35
N TYR A 199 22.19 8.83 16.92
CA TYR A 199 23.50 9.45 16.87
C TYR A 199 23.53 10.70 17.76
N GLU A 200 24.65 10.89 18.46
CA GLU A 200 24.98 12.12 19.18
C GLU A 200 26.30 12.66 18.63
N ASN A 201 26.28 13.88 18.10
CA ASN A 201 27.45 14.51 17.46
C ASN A 201 28.12 13.61 16.38
N GLY A 202 27.30 12.92 15.58
CA GLY A 202 27.75 12.01 14.52
C GLY A 202 28.23 10.64 14.98
N LYS A 203 28.23 10.36 16.31
CA LYS A 203 28.60 9.05 16.86
C LYS A 203 27.34 8.26 17.20
N GLN A 204 27.25 7.01 16.74
CA GLN A 204 26.17 6.10 17.11
C GLN A 204 26.22 5.81 18.62
N VAL A 205 25.09 6.05 19.30
CA VAL A 205 24.94 5.82 20.75
C VAL A 205 23.94 4.71 21.06
N SER A 206 22.96 4.46 20.19
CA SER A 206 22.06 3.30 20.33
C SER A 206 21.69 2.68 18.98
N LYS A 207 21.20 1.44 19.05
CA LYS A 207 20.52 0.74 17.97
C LYS A 207 19.44 -0.14 18.58
N GLU A 208 18.19 0.17 18.28
CA GLU A 208 17.02 -0.44 18.90
C GLU A 208 16.11 -1.05 17.82
N LEU A 209 15.60 -2.26 18.07
CA LEU A 209 14.59 -2.87 17.22
C LEU A 209 13.25 -2.18 17.45
N VAL A 210 12.70 -1.55 16.42
CA VAL A 210 11.38 -0.92 16.47
C VAL A 210 10.28 -1.97 16.38
N HIS A 211 10.34 -2.81 15.33
CA HIS A 211 9.44 -3.94 15.13
C HIS A 211 9.94 -4.87 14.03
N THR A 212 9.30 -6.03 13.91
CA THR A 212 9.47 -7.00 12.82
C THR A 212 8.19 -7.09 12.00
N SER A 213 8.32 -7.10 10.68
CA SER A 213 7.19 -7.25 9.74
C SER A 213 7.36 -8.50 8.89
N THR A 214 6.24 -9.17 8.60
CA THR A 214 6.20 -10.35 7.72
C THR A 214 5.32 -10.04 6.51
N TYR A 215 5.85 -10.28 5.33
CA TYR A 215 5.17 -10.09 4.04
C TYR A 215 4.98 -11.44 3.38
N ALA A 216 3.73 -11.75 3.05
CA ALA A 216 3.39 -13.02 2.43
C ALA A 216 3.97 -13.14 1.02
N MET A 217 4.40 -14.35 0.65
CA MET A 217 4.70 -14.72 -0.72
C MET A 217 3.39 -14.98 -1.47
N ALA A 218 3.28 -14.51 -2.71
CA ALA A 218 2.24 -14.92 -3.64
C ALA A 218 2.84 -15.83 -4.73
N PRO A 219 2.21 -16.97 -5.08
CA PRO A 219 2.73 -17.86 -6.10
C PRO A 219 2.52 -17.28 -7.50
N THR A 220 3.44 -17.56 -8.43
CA THR A 220 3.14 -17.43 -9.85
C THR A 220 2.07 -18.44 -10.22
N THR A 221 0.87 -17.96 -10.56
CA THR A 221 -0.29 -18.82 -10.83
C THR A 221 -0.58 -18.90 -12.33
N THR A 222 -0.58 -20.14 -12.87
CA THR A 222 -1.03 -20.41 -14.23
C THR A 222 -2.47 -20.92 -14.18
N LEU A 223 -3.42 -20.15 -14.76
CA LEU A 223 -4.79 -20.60 -15.01
C LEU A 223 -4.83 -21.34 -16.33
N VAL A 224 -5.37 -22.57 -16.34
CA VAL A 224 -5.53 -23.40 -17.53
C VAL A 224 -7.02 -23.50 -17.85
N GLY A 225 -7.43 -23.00 -19.00
CA GLY A 225 -8.81 -23.02 -19.45
C GLY A 225 -9.32 -24.46 -19.66
N THR A 226 -10.55 -24.68 -19.18
CA THR A 226 -11.25 -25.98 -19.33
C THR A 226 -12.64 -25.86 -19.94
N LYS A 227 -13.07 -24.66 -20.36
CA LYS A 227 -14.35 -24.43 -21.00
C LYS A 227 -14.38 -25.09 -22.37
N ASN A 228 -15.14 -26.18 -22.54
CA ASN A 228 -15.38 -26.80 -23.85
C ASN A 228 -16.19 -25.84 -24.72
N THR A 229 -15.60 -25.35 -25.78
CA THR A 229 -16.34 -24.71 -26.89
C THR A 229 -16.91 -25.83 -27.75
N SER A 230 -18.11 -26.34 -27.44
CA SER A 230 -18.86 -27.18 -28.39
C SER A 230 -19.19 -26.30 -29.57
N SER A 231 -18.51 -26.52 -30.70
CA SER A 231 -18.87 -25.96 -31.99
C SER A 231 -20.23 -26.53 -32.39
N SER A 232 -21.29 -25.73 -32.26
CA SER A 232 -22.54 -26.01 -32.91
C SER A 232 -22.33 -25.82 -34.44
N THR A 233 -21.89 -26.85 -35.13
CA THR A 233 -21.98 -26.93 -36.58
C THR A 233 -23.47 -26.94 -36.94
N LYS A 234 -24.02 -25.79 -37.29
CA LYS A 234 -25.30 -25.71 -37.98
C LYS A 234 -25.15 -26.43 -39.30
N LYS A 235 -25.70 -27.66 -39.41
CA LYS A 235 -25.98 -28.31 -40.71
C LYS A 235 -26.95 -27.42 -41.44
N SER A 236 -26.52 -26.88 -42.57
CA SER A 236 -27.42 -26.27 -43.59
C SER A 236 -28.34 -27.33 -44.12
N PRO A 237 -29.65 -27.07 -44.27
CA PRO A 237 -30.55 -28.00 -44.94
C PRO A 237 -30.24 -28.03 -46.44
N SER A 238 -29.98 -29.22 -46.97
CA SER A 238 -29.90 -29.49 -48.42
C SER A 238 -31.24 -29.17 -49.05
N LYS A 239 -31.25 -28.31 -50.08
CA LYS A 239 -32.38 -28.10 -50.95
C LYS A 239 -32.47 -29.29 -51.97
N ASP A 240 -33.41 -30.16 -51.75
CA ASP A 240 -33.85 -31.08 -52.77
C ASP A 240 -34.51 -30.28 -53.87
N LYS A 241 -33.98 -30.46 -55.07
CA LYS A 241 -34.62 -30.03 -56.35
C LYS A 241 -35.46 -31.18 -56.83
N ASP A 242 -36.77 -31.15 -56.64
CA ASP A 242 -37.71 -31.96 -57.41
C ASP A 242 -37.87 -31.36 -58.79
N LYS A 243 -37.42 -32.12 -59.75
CA LYS A 243 -37.83 -32.01 -61.13
C LYS A 243 -39.24 -32.65 -61.32
N LYS A 244 -40.17 -31.92 -61.80
CA LYS A 244 -41.35 -32.50 -62.51
C LYS A 244 -41.38 -31.95 -63.87
N SER A 245 -41.31 -32.90 -64.78
CA SER A 245 -41.72 -32.83 -66.23
C SER A 245 -43.24 -32.81 -66.35
N GLU A 246 -43.75 -31.95 -67.10
CA GLU A 246 -44.65 -32.01 -68.23
C GLU A 246 -45.08 -30.61 -68.60
#